data_aab3cf4614f2014d28a84a970e8fd5c6
#
_entry.id   aab3cf4614f2014d28a84a970e8fd5c6
#
_cell.length_a   1.000
_cell.length_b   1.000
_cell.length_c   1.000
_cell.angle_alpha   90.00
_cell.angle_beta   90.00
_cell.angle_gamma   90.00
#
_symmetry.space_group_name_H-M   'P 1'
#
loop_
_entity.id
_entity.type
_entity.pdbx_description
1 polymer ?
#
loop_
_entity_poly.entity_id
_entity_poly.type
_entity_poly.pdbx_seq_one_letter_code
_entity_poly.pdbx_strand_id
1 'polypeptide(L)'
;MFKDKGTATWSFFTERLIKDVQKIAMERENGVKFILWQEAYQSNLNIPRDTIVQVWLGDQRLVEEVARQGYHVLYSSCWYINMIQYGVVWPKYYLCDPIGE
;
A
#
# COMPACT_ATOMS: atom_id res chain seq x y z
N MET A 1 -8.57 -23.66 -3.69
CA MET A 1 -8.66 -24.06 -2.29
C MET A 1 -7.37 -23.80 -1.50
N PHE A 2 -6.22 -24.25 -1.97
CA PHE A 2 -4.96 -23.95 -1.28
C PHE A 2 -4.57 -22.49 -1.31
N LYS A 3 -4.88 -21.79 -2.40
CA LYS A 3 -4.67 -20.35 -2.48
C LYS A 3 -5.46 -19.63 -1.38
N ASP A 4 -6.69 -20.07 -1.18
CA ASP A 4 -7.58 -19.46 -0.19
C ASP A 4 -7.07 -19.70 1.22
N LYS A 5 -6.51 -20.87 1.48
CA LYS A 5 -5.93 -21.19 2.79
C LYS A 5 -4.73 -20.31 3.10
N GLY A 6 -3.81 -20.16 2.14
CA GLY A 6 -2.64 -19.31 2.32
C GLY A 6 -3.02 -17.85 2.50
N THR A 7 -3.93 -17.36 1.68
CA THR A 7 -4.44 -15.99 1.75
C THR A 7 -5.16 -15.75 3.07
N ALA A 8 -5.99 -16.69 3.49
CA ALA A 8 -6.74 -16.56 4.75
C ALA A 8 -5.79 -16.52 5.95
N THR A 9 -4.74 -17.34 5.95
CA THR A 9 -3.75 -17.33 7.02
C THR A 9 -2.99 -16.02 7.08
N TRP A 10 -2.55 -15.53 5.92
CA TRP A 10 -1.86 -14.24 5.83
C TRP A 10 -2.76 -13.10 6.28
N SER A 11 -4.01 -13.10 5.84
CA SER A 11 -4.98 -12.06 6.22
C SER A 11 -5.24 -12.05 7.71
N PHE A 12 -5.42 -13.23 8.28
CA PHE A 12 -5.65 -13.36 9.73
C PHE A 12 -4.46 -12.82 10.52
N PHE A 13 -3.26 -13.21 10.14
CA PHE A 13 -2.05 -12.75 10.81
C PHE A 13 -1.90 -11.24 10.70
N THR A 14 -2.11 -10.70 9.50
CA THR A 14 -1.94 -9.29 9.23
C THR A 14 -2.97 -8.45 9.97
N GLU A 15 -4.24 -8.87 9.97
CA GLU A 15 -5.28 -8.17 10.72
C GLU A 15 -4.99 -8.16 12.21
N ARG A 16 -4.52 -9.27 12.75
CA ARG A 16 -4.17 -9.34 14.16
C ARG A 16 -2.99 -8.43 14.49
N LEU A 17 -2.00 -8.41 13.63
CA LEU A 17 -0.85 -7.52 13.79
C LEU A 17 -1.29 -6.05 13.79
N ILE A 18 -2.17 -5.68 12.88
CA ILE A 18 -2.70 -4.32 12.80
C ILE A 18 -3.43 -3.95 14.10
N LYS A 19 -4.25 -4.85 14.61
CA LYS A 19 -4.98 -4.62 15.86
C LYS A 19 -4.03 -4.43 17.04
N ASP A 20 -3.01 -5.26 17.12
CA ASP A 20 -2.03 -5.19 18.20
C ASP A 20 -1.25 -3.87 18.16
N VAL A 21 -0.81 -3.46 16.97
CA VAL A 21 -0.09 -2.20 16.81
C VAL A 21 -1.01 -1.01 17.08
N GLN A 22 -2.27 -1.08 16.67
CA GLN A 22 -3.26 -0.03 16.98
C GLN A 22 -3.42 0.15 18.48
N LYS A 23 -3.48 -0.95 19.22
CA LYS A 23 -3.62 -0.91 20.66
C LYS A 23 -2.43 -0.19 21.30
N ILE A 24 -1.23 -0.52 20.83
CA ILE A 24 0.00 0.14 21.29
C ILE A 24 -0.01 1.63 20.92
N ALA A 25 -0.45 1.93 19.70
CA ALA A 25 -0.51 3.29 19.20
C ALA A 25 -1.47 4.17 20.02
N MET A 26 -2.57 3.62 20.48
CA MET A 26 -3.54 4.34 21.31
C MET A 26 -2.97 4.77 22.66
N GLU A 27 -1.93 4.10 23.12
CA GLU A 27 -1.25 4.43 24.38
C GLU A 27 -0.29 5.61 24.22
N ARG A 28 -0.03 6.05 22.99
CA ARG A 28 0.87 7.18 22.72
C ARG A 28 0.09 8.49 22.61
N GLU A 29 0.62 9.53 23.21
CA GLU A 29 -0.04 10.84 23.24
C GLU A 29 -0.24 11.46 21.86
N ASN A 30 0.72 11.27 20.96
CA ASN A 30 0.70 11.90 19.64
C ASN A 30 -0.01 11.04 18.58
N GLY A 31 -0.47 9.86 18.95
CA GLY A 31 -1.03 8.94 18.01
C GLY A 31 0.02 8.36 17.06
N VAL A 32 -0.34 7.32 16.35
CA VAL A 32 0.53 6.68 15.36
C VAL A 32 -0.31 6.29 14.17
N LYS A 33 0.19 6.58 12.97
CA LYS A 33 -0.44 6.16 11.73
C LYS A 33 0.34 5.01 11.12
N PHE A 34 -0.34 4.18 10.36
CA PHE A 34 0.29 3.06 9.68
C PHE A 34 0.61 3.41 8.25
N ILE A 35 1.73 2.87 7.78
CA ILE A 35 2.00 2.79 6.34
C ILE A 35 2.01 1.31 6.01
N LEU A 36 1.09 0.88 5.18
CA LEU A 36 0.98 -0.53 4.79
C LEU A 36 1.21 -0.67 3.29
N TRP A 37 1.79 -1.80 2.91
CA TRP A 37 1.93 -2.14 1.50
C TRP A 37 0.55 -2.40 0.88
N GLN A 38 0.46 -2.23 -0.42
CA GLN A 38 -0.82 -2.32 -1.14
C GLN A 38 -1.55 -3.65 -0.96
N GLU A 39 -0.84 -4.72 -0.64
CA GLU A 39 -1.46 -6.03 -0.46
C GLU A 39 -2.49 -6.03 0.68
N ALA A 40 -2.26 -5.25 1.71
CA ALA A 40 -3.23 -5.12 2.80
C ALA A 40 -4.56 -4.56 2.30
N TYR A 41 -4.51 -3.57 1.40
CA TYR A 41 -5.71 -3.01 0.79
C TYR A 41 -6.34 -4.00 -0.19
N GLN A 42 -5.52 -4.61 -1.05
CA GLN A 42 -6.01 -5.52 -2.09
C GLN A 42 -6.63 -6.80 -1.54
N SER A 43 -6.24 -7.18 -0.33
CA SER A 43 -6.79 -8.37 0.34
C SER A 43 -8.06 -8.08 1.12
N ASN A 44 -8.60 -6.87 1.01
CA ASN A 44 -9.83 -6.44 1.67
C ASN A 44 -9.76 -6.57 3.20
N LEU A 45 -8.59 -6.32 3.77
CA LEU A 45 -8.43 -6.32 5.20
C LEU A 45 -9.13 -5.10 5.82
N ASN A 46 -9.53 -5.26 7.06
CA ASN A 46 -10.10 -4.17 7.83
C ASN A 46 -8.94 -3.31 8.37
N ILE A 47 -8.59 -2.26 7.62
CA ILE A 47 -7.49 -1.38 7.98
C ILE A 47 -8.02 -0.01 8.45
N PRO A 48 -7.29 0.68 9.34
CA PRO A 48 -7.72 1.99 9.82
C PRO A 48 -7.84 3.01 8.68
N ARG A 49 -8.80 3.92 8.79
CA ARG A 49 -9.08 4.92 7.73
C ARG A 49 -7.95 5.90 7.50
N ASP A 50 -7.14 6.16 8.50
CA ASP A 50 -6.01 7.08 8.38
C ASP A 50 -4.72 6.37 7.93
N THR A 51 -4.83 5.12 7.49
CA THR A 51 -3.70 4.35 6.97
C THR A 51 -3.21 4.95 5.65
N ILE A 52 -1.90 4.97 5.50
CA ILE A 52 -1.26 5.31 4.25
C ILE A 52 -0.97 4.02 3.50
N VAL A 53 -1.48 3.89 2.29
CA VAL A 53 -1.27 2.69 1.46
C VAL A 53 -0.12 2.96 0.49
N GLN A 54 0.92 2.14 0.58
CA GLN A 54 2.05 2.27 -0.33
C GLN A 54 1.83 1.40 -1.56
N VAL A 55 1.68 2.04 -2.71
CA VAL A 55 1.50 1.37 -4.00
C VAL A 55 2.87 1.21 -4.63
N TRP A 56 3.41 0.00 -4.55
CA TRP A 56 4.73 -0.33 -5.07
C TRP A 56 4.66 -1.08 -6.40
N LEU A 57 3.52 -1.62 -6.73
CA LEU A 57 3.29 -2.38 -7.96
C LEU A 57 1.92 -2.05 -8.51
N GLY A 58 1.86 -1.60 -9.75
CA GLY A 58 0.61 -1.24 -10.37
C GLY A 58 0.69 0.14 -11.02
N ASP A 59 -0.43 0.58 -11.58
CA ASP A 59 -0.51 1.85 -12.27
C ASP A 59 -1.31 2.88 -11.48
N GLN A 60 -1.52 4.03 -12.09
CA GLN A 60 -2.26 5.13 -11.48
C GLN A 60 -3.70 4.79 -11.14
N ARG A 61 -4.30 3.82 -11.81
CA ARG A 61 -5.68 3.42 -11.51
C ARG A 61 -5.82 2.91 -10.09
N LEU A 62 -4.82 2.15 -9.63
CA LEU A 62 -4.82 1.67 -8.26
C LEU A 62 -4.69 2.83 -7.28
N VAL A 63 -3.84 3.81 -7.59
CA VAL A 63 -3.70 5.01 -6.78
C VAL A 63 -5.03 5.74 -6.66
N GLU A 64 -5.71 5.93 -7.79
CA GLU A 64 -7.03 6.60 -7.80
C GLU A 64 -8.06 5.82 -7.00
N GLU A 65 -8.09 4.51 -7.17
CA GLU A 65 -9.02 3.66 -6.44
C GLU A 65 -8.82 3.77 -4.93
N VAL A 66 -7.59 3.66 -4.48
CA VAL A 66 -7.26 3.76 -3.06
C VAL A 66 -7.63 5.13 -2.49
N ALA A 67 -7.32 6.18 -3.24
CA ALA A 67 -7.66 7.54 -2.82
C ALA A 67 -9.17 7.76 -2.74
N ARG A 68 -9.94 7.18 -3.66
CA ARG A 68 -11.40 7.27 -3.63
C ARG A 68 -12.00 6.62 -2.39
N GLN A 69 -11.34 5.58 -1.88
CA GLN A 69 -11.78 4.91 -0.67
C GLN A 69 -11.46 5.72 0.60
N GLY A 70 -10.78 6.84 0.46
CA GLY A 70 -10.49 7.73 1.57
C GLY A 70 -9.14 7.52 2.22
N TYR A 71 -8.30 6.64 1.67
CA TYR A 71 -6.96 6.41 2.18
C TYR A 71 -5.96 7.37 1.56
N HIS A 72 -4.91 7.67 2.30
CA HIS A 72 -3.76 8.37 1.74
C HIS A 72 -2.90 7.37 0.96
N VAL A 73 -2.24 7.84 -0.08
CA VAL A 73 -1.46 6.97 -0.96
C VAL A 73 -0.03 7.46 -1.06
N LEU A 74 0.89 6.53 -0.96
CA LEU A 74 2.31 6.75 -1.24
C LEU A 74 2.63 5.95 -2.51
N TYR A 75 2.91 6.64 -3.61
CA TYR A 75 3.07 5.99 -4.90
C TYR A 75 4.55 5.88 -5.26
N SER A 76 5.05 4.65 -5.32
CA SER A 76 6.46 4.39 -5.66
C SER A 76 6.63 3.48 -6.87
N SER A 77 5.54 2.96 -7.41
CA SER A 77 5.57 1.93 -8.44
C SER A 77 6.37 2.32 -9.69
N CYS A 78 6.27 3.56 -10.14
CA CYS A 78 6.94 3.96 -11.38
C CYS A 78 8.40 4.34 -11.22
N TRP A 79 8.93 4.35 -9.99
CA TRP A 79 10.29 4.83 -9.72
C TRP A 79 11.26 3.74 -9.28
N TYR A 80 11.04 2.49 -9.67
CA TYR A 80 11.95 1.40 -9.37
C TYR A 80 13.12 1.41 -10.36
N ILE A 81 14.09 2.27 -10.11
CA ILE A 81 15.24 2.44 -11.00
C ILE A 81 16.21 1.27 -10.95
N ASN A 82 16.06 0.40 -9.95
CA ASN A 82 16.88 -0.80 -9.81
C ASN A 82 16.43 -1.95 -10.71
N MET A 83 15.29 -1.80 -11.40
CA MET A 83 14.81 -2.83 -12.33
C MET A 83 15.68 -2.85 -13.58
N ILE A 84 16.06 -4.04 -14.00
CA ILE A 84 16.92 -4.20 -15.19
C ILE A 84 16.09 -3.85 -16.42
N GLN A 85 16.52 -2.82 -17.14
CA GLN A 85 15.90 -2.39 -18.37
C GLN A 85 17.01 -2.00 -19.36
N TYR A 86 16.76 -2.24 -20.63
CA TYR A 86 17.72 -1.94 -21.68
C TYR A 86 17.30 -0.68 -22.45
N GLY A 87 18.28 0.10 -22.86
CA GLY A 87 18.04 1.33 -23.61
C GLY A 87 17.85 2.54 -22.72
N VAL A 88 17.28 3.59 -23.29
CA VAL A 88 17.04 4.86 -22.59
C VAL A 88 15.74 4.76 -21.80
N VAL A 89 15.83 4.81 -20.49
CA VAL A 89 14.66 4.59 -19.62
C VAL A 89 14.29 5.79 -18.75
N TRP A 90 15.15 6.81 -18.68
CA TRP A 90 14.91 7.95 -17.80
C TRP A 90 13.62 8.73 -18.09
N PRO A 91 13.15 8.87 -19.35
CA PRO A 91 11.90 9.59 -19.61
C PRO A 91 10.71 8.97 -18.92
N LYS A 92 10.69 7.64 -18.80
CA LYS A 92 9.63 6.91 -18.13
C LYS A 92 9.49 7.35 -16.66
N TYR A 93 10.60 7.48 -15.97
CA TYR A 93 10.60 7.90 -14.58
C TYR A 93 10.27 9.39 -14.42
N TYR A 94 10.81 10.19 -15.31
CA TYR A 94 10.61 11.63 -15.28
C TYR A 94 9.15 12.02 -15.55
N LEU A 95 8.49 11.32 -16.46
CA LEU A 95 7.12 11.61 -16.84
C LEU A 95 6.07 11.03 -15.89
N CYS A 96 6.49 10.22 -14.93
CA CYS A 96 5.56 9.67 -13.95
C CYS A 96 5.11 10.75 -12.98
N ASP A 97 3.80 10.97 -12.91
CA ASP A 97 3.21 11.98 -12.05
C ASP A 97 2.32 11.31 -11.00
N PRO A 98 2.65 11.43 -9.71
CA PRO A 98 1.84 10.81 -8.65
C PRO A 98 0.48 11.47 -8.47
N ILE A 99 0.30 12.70 -8.98
CA ILE A 99 -0.97 13.41 -8.86
C ILE A 99 -1.99 12.92 -9.89
N GLY A 100 -1.52 12.25 -10.94
CA GLY A 100 -2.45 11.53 -11.82
C GLY A 100 -3.09 12.34 -12.93
N GLU A 101 -2.44 13.38 -13.38
CA GLU A 101 -2.96 14.18 -14.51
C GLU A 101 -2.23 13.97 -15.81
#